data_03540d961500d5151cd845c063534c80
#
_entry.id   03540d961500d5151cd845c063534c80
#
_cell.length_a   1.000
_cell.length_b   1.000
_cell.length_c   1.000
_cell.angle_alpha   90.00
_cell.angle_beta   90.00
_cell.angle_gamma   90.00
#
_symmetry.space_group_name_H-M   'P 1'
#
loop_
_entity.id
_entity.type
_entity.pdbx_description
1 polymer ?
#
loop_
_entity_poly.entity_id
_entity_poly.type
_entity_poly.pdbx_seq_one_letter_code
_entity_poly.pdbx_strand_id
1 'polypeptide(L)'
;MHALAFSAALLYTALTASAKPAPGLRARQSITALSTAQIDTFTPYTWYASAGYCAPAATLAWDCGSDCEANADFEPVASGGDGDTTQYWFVGYDPSLDSVIVSHQGTDVDDILPLITDADIVMTTLDSTLFPGLSSDIEVHSGFADAQTQAATDVLSAVQTTMSKYSASKVTIVGHSLGAAISLLDAVYLPLHISDATFTFVGYGLPRVGNQAFADYVDAQSTSVTHINNEEDPVPILPGMFLGFVHPSGEVHIEDSGEWAACPGQDNPSTECIVGDVPELWDGDESDHDGPYNGVEMGC
;
A
#
# COMPACT_ATOMS: atom_id res chain seq x y z
N MET A 1 84.03 -4.18 -37.51
CA MET A 1 82.68 -4.66 -37.83
C MET A 1 82.07 -5.06 -36.53
N HIS A 2 81.23 -4.18 -36.00
CA HIS A 2 80.51 -4.44 -34.72
C HIS A 2 79.03 -4.58 -35.04
N ALA A 3 78.47 -5.73 -34.77
CA ALA A 3 77.06 -5.98 -34.93
C ALA A 3 76.29 -5.62 -33.62
N LEU A 4 75.37 -4.70 -33.72
CA LEU A 4 74.48 -4.32 -32.65
C LEU A 4 73.22 -5.24 -32.71
N ALA A 5 73.00 -6.01 -31.65
CA ALA A 5 71.77 -6.79 -31.46
C ALA A 5 70.71 -5.93 -30.73
N PHE A 6 69.62 -5.70 -31.38
CA PHE A 6 68.40 -5.09 -30.74
C PHE A 6 67.51 -6.20 -30.11
N SER A 7 67.39 -6.16 -28.79
CA SER A 7 66.40 -6.98 -28.07
C SER A 7 65.11 -6.21 -27.95
N ALA A 8 64.04 -6.72 -28.56
CA ALA A 8 62.68 -6.21 -28.39
C ALA A 8 62.02 -6.89 -27.17
N ALA A 9 61.72 -6.10 -26.15
CA ALA A 9 60.95 -6.56 -25.00
C ALA A 9 59.46 -6.40 -25.31
N LEU A 10 58.71 -7.52 -25.40
CA LEU A 10 57.27 -7.50 -25.46
C LEU A 10 56.71 -7.29 -24.05
N LEU A 11 56.05 -6.15 -23.83
CA LEU A 11 55.21 -5.93 -22.65
C LEU A 11 53.84 -6.62 -22.87
N TYR A 12 53.59 -7.68 -22.11
CA TYR A 12 52.23 -8.25 -21.97
C TYR A 12 51.45 -7.45 -20.91
N THR A 13 50.49 -6.63 -21.33
CA THR A 13 49.49 -6.06 -20.43
C THR A 13 48.37 -7.09 -20.18
N ALA A 14 48.35 -7.65 -18.99
CA ALA A 14 47.24 -8.48 -18.57
C ALA A 14 46.02 -7.59 -18.26
N LEU A 15 44.97 -7.65 -19.10
CA LEU A 15 43.66 -7.11 -18.80
C LEU A 15 42.99 -8.00 -17.74
N THR A 16 42.93 -7.53 -16.51
CA THR A 16 42.07 -8.16 -15.49
C THR A 16 40.63 -7.77 -15.78
N ALA A 17 39.84 -8.67 -16.34
CA ALA A 17 38.39 -8.52 -16.43
C ALA A 17 37.80 -8.67 -15.01
N SER A 18 37.32 -7.56 -14.45
CA SER A 18 36.54 -7.57 -13.21
C SER A 18 35.17 -8.19 -13.54
N ALA A 19 34.94 -9.43 -13.13
CA ALA A 19 33.61 -10.05 -13.23
C ALA A 19 32.68 -9.31 -12.26
N LYS A 20 31.57 -8.74 -12.80
CA LYS A 20 30.46 -8.27 -11.96
C LYS A 20 29.95 -9.45 -11.13
N PRO A 21 29.67 -9.26 -9.82
CA PRO A 21 29.01 -10.30 -9.04
C PRO A 21 27.70 -10.68 -9.74
N ALA A 22 27.46 -11.98 -9.92
CA ALA A 22 26.17 -12.47 -10.34
C ALA A 22 25.11 -12.00 -9.32
N PRO A 23 23.88 -11.62 -9.76
CA PRO A 23 22.80 -11.35 -8.83
C PRO A 23 22.67 -12.57 -7.92
N GLY A 24 22.84 -12.37 -6.60
CA GLY A 24 22.65 -13.44 -5.65
C GLY A 24 21.23 -13.98 -5.82
N LEU A 25 21.08 -15.29 -5.95
CA LEU A 25 19.79 -15.94 -5.79
C LEU A 25 19.26 -15.54 -4.40
N ARG A 26 18.34 -14.57 -4.34
CA ARG A 26 17.54 -14.35 -3.12
C ARG A 26 16.90 -15.71 -2.83
N ALA A 27 17.13 -16.23 -1.64
CA ALA A 27 16.40 -17.40 -1.19
C ALA A 27 14.90 -17.07 -1.38
N ARG A 28 14.18 -17.93 -2.12
CA ARG A 28 12.72 -17.79 -2.22
C ARG A 28 12.20 -17.85 -0.79
N GLN A 29 11.69 -16.73 -0.29
CA GLN A 29 10.96 -16.73 0.97
C GLN A 29 9.77 -17.66 0.77
N SER A 30 9.53 -18.55 1.72
CA SER A 30 8.38 -19.46 1.69
C SER A 30 7.13 -18.71 2.15
N ILE A 31 5.99 -19.02 1.54
CA ILE A 31 4.68 -18.66 2.08
C ILE A 31 4.57 -19.25 3.48
N THR A 32 4.02 -18.51 4.41
CA THR A 32 3.89 -18.92 5.81
C THR A 32 2.54 -18.51 6.36
N ALA A 33 1.85 -19.48 6.98
CA ALA A 33 0.61 -19.20 7.68
C ALA A 33 0.85 -18.25 8.88
N LEU A 34 -0.05 -17.29 9.07
CA LEU A 34 -0.04 -16.42 10.21
C LEU A 34 -0.65 -17.14 11.43
N SER A 35 -0.05 -16.93 12.59
CA SER A 35 -0.67 -17.34 13.84
C SER A 35 -1.84 -16.42 14.22
N THR A 36 -2.80 -16.93 15.00
CA THR A 36 -3.91 -16.11 15.53
C THR A 36 -3.42 -14.81 16.19
N ALA A 37 -2.32 -14.87 16.94
CA ALA A 37 -1.76 -13.67 17.59
C ALA A 37 -1.24 -12.61 16.57
N GLN A 38 -0.80 -13.04 15.39
CA GLN A 38 -0.42 -12.11 14.31
C GLN A 38 -1.67 -11.54 13.63
N ILE A 39 -2.69 -12.37 13.39
CA ILE A 39 -3.97 -11.96 12.84
C ILE A 39 -4.64 -10.93 13.76
N ASP A 40 -4.68 -11.21 15.06
CA ASP A 40 -5.26 -10.31 16.06
C ASP A 40 -4.63 -8.91 16.07
N THR A 41 -3.37 -8.76 15.62
CA THR A 41 -2.74 -7.44 15.53
C THR A 41 -3.37 -6.55 14.46
N PHE A 42 -4.07 -7.11 13.48
CA PHE A 42 -4.77 -6.36 12.43
C PHE A 42 -6.18 -5.91 12.85
N THR A 43 -6.77 -6.52 13.88
CA THR A 43 -8.15 -6.23 14.32
C THR A 43 -8.46 -4.72 14.46
N PRO A 44 -7.66 -3.89 15.17
CA PRO A 44 -7.98 -2.48 15.27
C PRO A 44 -7.92 -1.76 13.91
N TYR A 45 -6.99 -2.15 13.04
CA TYR A 45 -6.84 -1.54 11.72
C TYR A 45 -8.00 -1.90 10.79
N THR A 46 -8.54 -3.11 10.89
CA THR A 46 -9.75 -3.53 10.16
C THR A 46 -10.92 -2.61 10.48
N TRP A 47 -11.17 -2.34 11.77
CA TRP A 47 -12.22 -1.43 12.21
C TRP A 47 -11.97 0.03 11.80
N TYR A 48 -10.70 0.48 11.77
CA TYR A 48 -10.38 1.81 11.25
C TYR A 48 -10.63 1.92 9.75
N ALA A 49 -10.35 0.86 8.97
CA ALA A 49 -10.65 0.84 7.54
C ALA A 49 -12.15 0.87 7.29
N SER A 50 -12.94 0.09 8.05
CA SER A 50 -14.41 0.10 7.99
C SER A 50 -14.97 1.46 8.40
N ALA A 51 -14.52 2.06 9.51
CA ALA A 51 -14.92 3.40 9.94
C ALA A 51 -14.63 4.49 8.89
N GLY A 52 -13.70 4.24 7.96
CA GLY A 52 -13.41 5.14 6.84
C GLY A 52 -14.62 5.44 5.96
N TYR A 53 -15.59 4.54 5.91
CA TYR A 53 -16.85 4.71 5.14
C TYR A 53 -17.88 5.60 5.86
N CYS A 54 -17.68 5.87 7.15
CA CYS A 54 -18.61 6.69 7.91
C CYS A 54 -18.45 8.19 7.59
N ALA A 55 -19.58 8.90 7.58
CA ALA A 55 -19.57 10.33 7.28
C ALA A 55 -18.64 11.13 8.23
N PRO A 56 -17.98 12.19 7.75
CA PRO A 56 -16.98 12.94 8.51
C PRO A 56 -17.49 13.49 9.86
N ALA A 57 -18.79 13.80 9.95
CA ALA A 57 -19.37 14.26 11.22
C ALA A 57 -19.42 13.14 12.28
N ALA A 58 -19.64 11.88 11.85
CA ALA A 58 -19.66 10.72 12.74
C ALA A 58 -18.24 10.32 13.17
N THR A 59 -17.28 10.29 12.25
CA THR A 59 -15.90 9.97 12.58
C THR A 59 -15.22 11.05 13.42
N LEU A 60 -15.58 12.34 13.22
CA LEU A 60 -15.08 13.41 14.07
C LEU A 60 -15.67 13.38 15.50
N ALA A 61 -16.92 12.95 15.63
CA ALA A 61 -17.57 12.74 16.94
C ALA A 61 -17.20 11.38 17.57
N TRP A 62 -16.61 10.48 16.81
CA TRP A 62 -16.36 9.07 17.11
C TRP A 62 -17.63 8.34 17.55
N ASP A 63 -18.72 8.56 16.81
CA ASP A 63 -20.06 8.06 17.04
C ASP A 63 -20.61 7.43 15.73
N CYS A 64 -19.95 6.38 15.28
CA CYS A 64 -20.26 5.64 14.05
C CYS A 64 -20.64 4.17 14.35
N GLY A 65 -21.26 3.92 15.46
CA GLY A 65 -21.72 2.58 15.84
C GLY A 65 -20.56 1.61 16.11
N SER A 66 -20.72 0.35 15.67
CA SER A 66 -19.74 -0.73 15.90
C SER A 66 -18.33 -0.38 15.45
N ASP A 67 -18.20 0.34 14.33
CA ASP A 67 -16.90 0.67 13.74
C ASP A 67 -16.07 1.62 14.64
N CYS A 68 -16.76 2.56 15.29
CA CYS A 68 -16.13 3.43 16.28
C CYS A 68 -15.99 2.75 17.66
N GLU A 69 -16.98 1.97 18.08
CA GLU A 69 -17.00 1.30 19.40
C GLU A 69 -15.85 0.30 19.55
N ALA A 70 -15.43 -0.35 18.46
CA ALA A 70 -14.33 -1.32 18.48
C ALA A 70 -12.98 -0.69 18.90
N ASN A 71 -12.79 0.59 18.60
CA ASN A 71 -11.61 1.39 18.99
C ASN A 71 -12.05 2.58 19.85
N ALA A 72 -12.76 2.30 20.94
CA ALA A 72 -13.45 3.32 21.76
C ALA A 72 -12.55 4.39 22.38
N ASP A 73 -11.25 4.10 22.57
CA ASP A 73 -10.27 5.01 23.12
C ASP A 73 -9.64 5.95 22.07
N PHE A 74 -10.02 5.81 20.79
CA PHE A 74 -9.51 6.68 19.72
C PHE A 74 -9.93 8.14 19.93
N GLU A 75 -9.00 9.06 19.75
CA GLU A 75 -9.20 10.49 19.89
C GLU A 75 -9.17 11.17 18.51
N PRO A 76 -10.31 11.42 17.85
CA PRO A 76 -10.35 12.07 16.54
C PRO A 76 -9.87 13.52 16.63
N VAL A 77 -9.18 13.98 15.60
CA VAL A 77 -8.64 15.34 15.50
C VAL A 77 -9.20 16.07 14.29
N ALA A 78 -9.32 15.39 13.16
CA ALA A 78 -9.85 15.96 11.94
C ALA A 78 -10.56 14.88 11.12
N SER A 79 -11.57 15.29 10.35
CA SER A 79 -12.24 14.50 9.34
C SER A 79 -12.64 15.40 8.18
N GLY A 80 -12.75 14.85 6.97
CA GLY A 80 -13.13 15.62 5.80
C GLY A 80 -13.58 14.74 4.64
N GLY A 81 -13.76 15.38 3.50
CA GLY A 81 -14.32 14.77 2.29
C GLY A 81 -15.83 14.98 2.17
N ASP A 82 -16.35 14.80 0.97
CA ASP A 82 -17.78 14.89 0.65
C ASP A 82 -18.37 13.53 0.22
N GLY A 83 -17.50 12.51 0.07
CA GLY A 83 -17.86 11.15 -0.32
C GLY A 83 -18.12 10.96 -1.81
N ASP A 84 -17.82 11.98 -2.64
CA ASP A 84 -18.04 11.98 -4.09
C ASP A 84 -16.78 12.49 -4.82
N THR A 85 -16.50 13.79 -4.73
CA THR A 85 -15.28 14.37 -5.34
C THR A 85 -14.04 14.19 -4.49
N THR A 86 -14.21 14.14 -3.18
CA THR A 86 -13.17 13.86 -2.19
C THR A 86 -13.65 12.75 -1.26
N GLN A 87 -13.00 11.61 -1.30
CA GLN A 87 -13.33 10.49 -0.42
C GLN A 87 -13.28 10.93 1.05
N TYR A 88 -14.15 10.35 1.89
CA TYR A 88 -14.07 10.62 3.33
C TYR A 88 -12.71 10.22 3.86
N TRP A 89 -12.24 10.99 4.84
CA TRP A 89 -11.02 10.69 5.56
C TRP A 89 -11.14 11.15 7.00
N PHE A 90 -10.40 10.50 7.88
CA PHE A 90 -10.23 10.98 9.25
C PHE A 90 -8.79 10.80 9.73
N VAL A 91 -8.41 11.63 10.71
CA VAL A 91 -7.12 11.57 11.40
C VAL A 91 -7.35 11.75 12.89
N GLY A 92 -6.72 10.92 13.68
CA GLY A 92 -6.75 11.03 15.15
C GLY A 92 -5.62 10.23 15.79
N TYR A 93 -5.67 10.10 17.11
CA TYR A 93 -4.66 9.40 17.89
C TYR A 93 -5.29 8.21 18.62
N ASP A 94 -4.65 7.06 18.52
CA ASP A 94 -4.99 5.87 19.30
C ASP A 94 -3.95 5.68 20.41
N PRO A 95 -4.35 5.88 21.71
CA PRO A 95 -3.45 5.71 22.82
C PRO A 95 -3.06 4.25 23.09
N SER A 96 -3.87 3.28 22.64
CA SER A 96 -3.60 1.84 22.81
C SER A 96 -2.51 1.36 21.87
N LEU A 97 -2.49 1.90 20.64
CA LEU A 97 -1.49 1.63 19.61
C LEU A 97 -0.30 2.60 19.69
N ASP A 98 -0.44 3.69 20.46
CA ASP A 98 0.52 4.80 20.52
C ASP A 98 0.84 5.30 19.10
N SER A 99 -0.20 5.55 18.30
CA SER A 99 -0.08 5.90 16.87
C SER A 99 -1.11 6.92 16.44
N VAL A 100 -0.70 7.81 15.55
CA VAL A 100 -1.63 8.58 14.73
C VAL A 100 -2.23 7.65 13.69
N ILE A 101 -3.54 7.63 13.57
CA ILE A 101 -4.27 6.86 12.56
C ILE A 101 -4.76 7.81 11.49
N VAL A 102 -4.54 7.43 10.23
CA VAL A 102 -5.11 8.04 9.03
C VAL A 102 -5.96 6.98 8.34
N SER A 103 -7.20 7.30 8.00
CA SER A 103 -8.04 6.39 7.24
C SER A 103 -8.73 7.11 6.09
N HIS A 104 -8.88 6.42 4.96
CA HIS A 104 -9.59 6.88 3.78
C HIS A 104 -10.72 5.93 3.43
N GLN A 105 -11.86 6.52 3.01
CA GLN A 105 -13.01 5.82 2.47
C GLN A 105 -12.63 5.11 1.16
N GLY A 106 -13.11 3.89 0.99
CA GLY A 106 -13.17 3.22 -0.30
C GLY A 106 -14.39 3.66 -1.13
N THR A 107 -14.76 2.81 -2.07
CA THR A 107 -15.99 2.95 -2.85
C THR A 107 -16.62 1.58 -3.03
N ASP A 108 -17.88 1.55 -3.43
CA ASP A 108 -18.60 0.31 -3.74
C ASP A 108 -17.89 -0.49 -4.83
N VAL A 109 -17.91 -1.82 -4.76
CA VAL A 109 -17.29 -2.70 -5.76
C VAL A 109 -17.85 -2.45 -7.15
N ASP A 110 -19.12 -2.13 -7.28
CA ASP A 110 -19.76 -1.78 -8.56
C ASP A 110 -19.19 -0.48 -9.18
N ASP A 111 -18.64 0.41 -8.37
CA ASP A 111 -18.04 1.68 -8.80
C ASP A 111 -16.52 1.57 -9.02
N ILE A 112 -15.80 0.75 -8.22
CA ILE A 112 -14.34 0.58 -8.35
C ILE A 112 -13.99 -0.27 -9.58
N LEU A 113 -14.73 -1.34 -9.87
CA LEU A 113 -14.42 -2.23 -10.99
C LEU A 113 -14.40 -1.51 -12.35
N PRO A 114 -15.38 -0.65 -12.70
CA PRO A 114 -15.27 0.18 -13.90
C PRO A 114 -14.02 1.05 -13.93
N LEU A 115 -13.66 1.67 -12.80
CA LEU A 115 -12.48 2.55 -12.70
C LEU A 115 -11.18 1.83 -13.00
N ILE A 116 -11.03 0.58 -12.56
CA ILE A 116 -9.77 -0.20 -12.65
C ILE A 116 -9.75 -1.22 -13.80
N THR A 117 -10.87 -1.36 -14.55
CA THR A 117 -10.97 -2.23 -15.75
C THR A 117 -11.10 -1.47 -17.04
N ASP A 118 -11.32 -0.14 -17.02
CA ASP A 118 -11.48 0.67 -18.21
C ASP A 118 -10.27 0.52 -19.14
N ALA A 119 -10.51 0.36 -20.43
CA ALA A 119 -9.45 0.27 -21.43
C ALA A 119 -8.62 1.56 -21.58
N ASP A 120 -9.13 2.68 -21.07
CA ASP A 120 -8.48 3.99 -21.09
C ASP A 120 -7.70 4.29 -19.77
N ILE A 121 -7.37 3.25 -18.98
CA ILE A 121 -6.52 3.38 -17.78
C ILE A 121 -5.22 4.10 -18.15
N VAL A 122 -4.99 5.25 -17.52
CA VAL A 122 -3.81 6.07 -17.75
C VAL A 122 -2.92 6.02 -16.52
N MET A 123 -1.65 5.64 -16.71
CA MET A 123 -0.61 5.91 -15.74
C MET A 123 -0.14 7.36 -15.84
N THR A 124 0.09 7.99 -14.70
CA THR A 124 0.59 9.35 -14.60
C THR A 124 1.73 9.44 -13.60
N THR A 125 2.64 10.38 -13.82
CA THR A 125 3.65 10.75 -12.82
C THR A 125 2.99 11.51 -11.69
N LEU A 126 3.48 11.29 -10.47
CA LEU A 126 3.02 12.03 -9.29
C LEU A 126 3.42 13.51 -9.35
N ASP A 127 2.57 14.40 -8.84
CA ASP A 127 2.85 15.84 -8.80
C ASP A 127 4.10 16.12 -7.96
N SER A 128 5.11 16.70 -8.59
CA SER A 128 6.40 16.98 -7.95
C SER A 128 6.34 18.01 -6.81
N THR A 129 5.24 18.74 -6.68
CA THR A 129 5.01 19.66 -5.55
C THR A 129 4.53 18.91 -4.31
N LEU A 130 3.75 17.86 -4.50
CA LEU A 130 3.30 16.97 -3.43
C LEU A 130 4.33 15.87 -3.13
N PHE A 131 4.98 15.35 -4.17
CA PHE A 131 5.96 14.25 -4.07
C PHE A 131 7.37 14.71 -4.48
N PRO A 132 8.01 15.60 -3.70
CA PRO A 132 9.30 16.15 -4.07
C PRO A 132 10.40 15.07 -4.10
N GLY A 133 11.18 15.08 -5.18
CA GLY A 133 12.35 14.22 -5.31
C GLY A 133 12.09 12.80 -5.85
N LEU A 134 10.85 12.44 -6.15
CA LEU A 134 10.54 11.19 -6.83
C LEU A 134 11.01 11.21 -8.28
N SER A 135 11.44 10.02 -8.80
CA SER A 135 11.76 9.87 -10.22
C SER A 135 10.50 9.96 -11.08
N SER A 136 10.62 10.55 -12.27
CA SER A 136 9.56 10.54 -13.28
C SER A 136 9.28 9.14 -13.87
N ASP A 137 10.10 8.13 -13.56
CA ASP A 137 9.84 6.75 -13.94
C ASP A 137 8.77 6.10 -13.06
N ILE A 138 8.48 6.70 -11.90
CA ILE A 138 7.43 6.28 -10.99
C ILE A 138 6.11 6.81 -11.51
N GLU A 139 5.25 5.90 -11.95
CA GLU A 139 3.92 6.22 -12.46
C GLU A 139 2.86 5.42 -11.70
N VAL A 140 1.71 6.02 -11.50
CA VAL A 140 0.57 5.44 -10.79
C VAL A 140 -0.72 5.63 -11.58
N HIS A 141 -1.77 4.92 -11.20
CA HIS A 141 -3.11 5.11 -11.76
C HIS A 141 -3.58 6.56 -11.59
N SER A 142 -3.95 7.23 -12.67
CA SER A 142 -4.29 8.66 -12.64
C SER A 142 -5.46 8.96 -11.71
N GLY A 143 -6.50 8.11 -11.70
CA GLY A 143 -7.65 8.29 -10.82
C GLY A 143 -7.28 8.19 -9.33
N PHE A 144 -6.34 7.32 -8.96
CA PHE A 144 -5.87 7.24 -7.57
C PHE A 144 -5.02 8.45 -7.18
N ALA A 145 -4.16 8.93 -8.10
CA ALA A 145 -3.40 10.15 -7.89
C ALA A 145 -4.31 11.37 -7.72
N ASP A 146 -5.33 11.50 -8.56
CA ASP A 146 -6.30 12.58 -8.48
C ASP A 146 -7.07 12.52 -7.15
N ALA A 147 -7.56 11.34 -6.75
CA ALA A 147 -8.28 11.16 -5.50
C ALA A 147 -7.41 11.51 -4.27
N GLN A 148 -6.15 11.05 -4.21
CA GLN A 148 -5.22 11.39 -3.13
C GLN A 148 -4.94 12.90 -3.08
N THR A 149 -4.75 13.54 -4.22
CA THR A 149 -4.45 14.98 -4.30
C THR A 149 -5.55 15.85 -3.68
N GLN A 150 -6.82 15.42 -3.74
CA GLN A 150 -7.96 16.19 -3.19
C GLN A 150 -7.84 16.42 -1.68
N ALA A 151 -7.27 15.47 -0.92
CA ALA A 151 -7.16 15.55 0.53
C ALA A 151 -5.72 15.71 1.05
N ALA A 152 -4.71 15.55 0.20
CA ALA A 152 -3.30 15.43 0.60
C ALA A 152 -2.83 16.48 1.62
N THR A 153 -3.08 17.76 1.34
CA THR A 153 -2.61 18.86 2.21
C THR A 153 -3.38 18.94 3.53
N ASP A 154 -4.67 18.62 3.51
CA ASP A 154 -5.52 18.64 4.71
C ASP A 154 -5.15 17.47 5.62
N VAL A 155 -4.93 16.27 5.05
CA VAL A 155 -4.46 15.08 5.77
C VAL A 155 -3.07 15.35 6.38
N LEU A 156 -2.12 15.89 5.63
CA LEU A 156 -0.79 16.25 6.14
C LEU A 156 -0.89 17.20 7.33
N SER A 157 -1.70 18.25 7.22
CA SER A 157 -1.92 19.22 8.28
C SER A 157 -2.54 18.58 9.53
N ALA A 158 -3.51 17.69 9.33
CA ALA A 158 -4.16 16.95 10.41
C ALA A 158 -3.18 16.01 11.13
N VAL A 159 -2.35 15.26 10.38
CA VAL A 159 -1.31 14.38 10.93
C VAL A 159 -0.30 15.18 11.76
N GLN A 160 0.23 16.29 11.24
CA GLN A 160 1.18 17.14 11.96
C GLN A 160 0.58 17.74 13.24
N THR A 161 -0.69 18.16 13.17
CA THR A 161 -1.44 18.66 14.32
C THR A 161 -1.60 17.58 15.39
N THR A 162 -1.99 16.38 14.98
CA THR A 162 -2.18 15.23 15.87
C THR A 162 -0.87 14.80 16.52
N MET A 163 0.20 14.67 15.74
CA MET A 163 1.54 14.35 16.24
C MET A 163 2.00 15.39 17.29
N SER A 164 1.79 16.68 17.01
CA SER A 164 2.16 17.75 17.95
C SER A 164 1.32 17.71 19.23
N LYS A 165 0.00 17.46 19.11
CA LYS A 165 -0.94 17.43 20.25
C LYS A 165 -0.61 16.30 21.23
N TYR A 166 -0.26 15.11 20.69
CA TYR A 166 -0.04 13.91 21.51
C TYR A 166 1.44 13.53 21.68
N SER A 167 2.35 14.32 21.09
CA SER A 167 3.78 14.01 21.03
C SER A 167 4.05 12.64 20.41
N ALA A 168 3.23 12.27 19.42
CA ALA A 168 3.31 11.01 18.73
C ALA A 168 4.38 11.01 17.63
N SER A 169 5.04 9.86 17.42
CA SER A 169 6.05 9.68 16.38
C SER A 169 5.80 8.44 15.53
N LYS A 170 4.63 7.83 15.66
CA LYS A 170 4.16 6.72 14.83
C LYS A 170 2.92 7.17 14.07
N VAL A 171 2.82 6.80 12.80
CA VAL A 171 1.67 7.08 11.93
C VAL A 171 1.31 5.77 11.24
N THR A 172 0.06 5.35 11.40
CA THR A 172 -0.49 4.20 10.69
C THR A 172 -1.57 4.68 9.73
N ILE A 173 -1.44 4.30 8.47
CA ILE A 173 -2.33 4.70 7.39
C ILE A 173 -3.10 3.45 6.97
N VAL A 174 -4.43 3.53 6.98
CA VAL A 174 -5.30 2.40 6.69
C VAL A 174 -6.35 2.76 5.64
N GLY A 175 -6.88 1.76 4.95
CA GLY A 175 -7.98 1.93 4.02
C GLY A 175 -8.38 0.61 3.38
N HIS A 176 -9.55 0.61 2.76
CA HIS A 176 -10.07 -0.50 1.98
C HIS A 176 -10.34 -0.05 0.54
N SER A 177 -10.16 -0.93 -0.44
CA SER A 177 -10.51 -0.65 -1.84
C SER A 177 -9.79 0.60 -2.39
N LEU A 178 -10.51 1.55 -2.98
CA LEU A 178 -10.00 2.87 -3.39
C LEU A 178 -9.33 3.59 -2.20
N GLY A 179 -9.88 3.48 -0.99
CA GLY A 179 -9.29 4.06 0.22
C GLY A 179 -7.92 3.45 0.55
N ALA A 180 -7.70 2.17 0.27
CA ALA A 180 -6.39 1.54 0.39
C ALA A 180 -5.39 2.09 -0.65
N ALA A 181 -5.85 2.34 -1.89
CA ALA A 181 -5.01 2.94 -2.93
C ALA A 181 -4.57 4.37 -2.56
N ILE A 182 -5.51 5.20 -2.07
CA ILE A 182 -5.23 6.55 -1.57
C ILE A 182 -4.27 6.48 -0.37
N SER A 183 -4.52 5.56 0.56
CA SER A 183 -3.68 5.35 1.75
C SER A 183 -2.26 4.88 1.41
N LEU A 184 -2.07 4.07 0.37
CA LEU A 184 -0.73 3.68 -0.07
C LEU A 184 0.01 4.87 -0.70
N LEU A 185 -0.68 5.76 -1.41
CA LEU A 185 -0.09 7.01 -1.89
C LEU A 185 0.27 7.95 -0.73
N ASP A 186 -0.55 8.02 0.32
CA ASP A 186 -0.21 8.75 1.54
C ASP A 186 0.97 8.13 2.30
N ALA A 187 1.13 6.81 2.25
CA ALA A 187 2.29 6.12 2.82
C ALA A 187 3.61 6.44 2.09
N VAL A 188 3.52 6.95 0.85
CA VAL A 188 4.65 7.54 0.11
C VAL A 188 4.74 9.05 0.38
N TYR A 189 3.62 9.77 0.39
CA TYR A 189 3.55 11.22 0.51
C TYR A 189 3.98 11.74 1.88
N LEU A 190 3.40 11.20 2.95
CA LEU A 190 3.62 11.71 4.31
C LEU A 190 5.10 11.64 4.76
N PRO A 191 5.87 10.56 4.49
CA PRO A 191 7.29 10.51 4.83
C PRO A 191 8.15 11.55 4.12
N LEU A 192 7.73 12.06 2.96
CA LEU A 192 8.43 13.13 2.26
C LEU A 192 8.31 14.49 2.96
N HIS A 193 7.29 14.65 3.81
CA HIS A 193 6.97 15.89 4.53
C HIS A 193 7.17 15.81 6.04
N ILE A 194 7.30 14.61 6.59
CA ILE A 194 7.46 14.35 8.03
C ILE A 194 8.64 13.41 8.23
N SER A 195 9.77 13.95 8.71
CA SER A 195 11.02 13.19 8.87
C SER A 195 11.15 12.47 10.21
N ASP A 196 10.37 12.88 11.22
CA ASP A 196 10.54 12.47 12.62
C ASP A 196 9.51 11.41 13.05
N ALA A 197 8.94 10.67 12.08
CA ALA A 197 7.96 9.63 12.33
C ALA A 197 8.35 8.29 11.70
N THR A 198 7.80 7.23 12.25
CA THR A 198 7.77 5.90 11.61
C THR A 198 6.38 5.68 11.02
N PHE A 199 6.35 5.07 9.83
CA PHE A 199 5.12 4.88 9.09
C PHE A 199 4.80 3.39 8.93
N THR A 200 3.51 3.07 9.05
CA THR A 200 2.95 1.75 8.76
C THR A 200 1.75 1.93 7.84
N PHE A 201 1.64 1.09 6.84
CA PHE A 201 0.48 0.99 5.97
C PHE A 201 -0.19 -0.37 6.16
N VAL A 202 -1.51 -0.37 6.31
CA VAL A 202 -2.34 -1.58 6.32
C VAL A 202 -3.53 -1.33 5.39
N GLY A 203 -3.51 -1.98 4.24
CA GLY A 203 -4.59 -1.89 3.24
C GLY A 203 -5.40 -3.19 3.17
N TYR A 204 -6.65 -3.08 2.81
CA TYR A 204 -7.58 -4.21 2.61
C TYR A 204 -8.13 -4.14 1.20
N GLY A 205 -8.19 -5.26 0.49
CA GLY A 205 -8.67 -5.30 -0.90
C GLY A 205 -7.97 -4.28 -1.80
N LEU A 206 -6.65 -4.11 -1.65
CA LEU A 206 -5.86 -3.09 -2.33
C LEU A 206 -5.75 -3.38 -3.83
N PRO A 207 -6.22 -2.51 -4.75
CA PRO A 207 -5.89 -2.63 -6.17
C PRO A 207 -4.42 -2.32 -6.44
N ARG A 208 -3.87 -2.74 -7.59
CA ARG A 208 -2.52 -2.32 -8.00
C ARG A 208 -2.48 -0.81 -8.27
N VAL A 209 -1.62 -0.10 -7.55
CA VAL A 209 -1.62 1.37 -7.56
C VAL A 209 -0.71 1.95 -8.65
N GLY A 210 0.41 1.31 -8.95
CA GLY A 210 1.38 1.88 -9.87
C GLY A 210 2.23 0.84 -10.60
N ASN A 211 3.22 1.36 -11.32
CA ASN A 211 4.13 0.55 -12.13
C ASN A 211 5.22 -0.13 -11.28
N GLN A 212 6.08 -0.93 -11.94
CA GLN A 212 7.21 -1.60 -11.29
C GLN A 212 8.11 -0.62 -10.51
N ALA A 213 8.34 0.59 -11.05
CA ALA A 213 9.18 1.58 -10.38
C ALA A 213 8.52 2.12 -9.11
N PHE A 214 7.20 2.23 -9.08
CA PHE A 214 6.42 2.57 -7.89
C PHE A 214 6.53 1.46 -6.83
N ALA A 215 6.28 0.21 -7.20
CA ALA A 215 6.37 -0.94 -6.30
C ALA A 215 7.78 -1.08 -5.70
N ASP A 216 8.81 -0.97 -6.52
CA ASP A 216 10.22 -1.02 -6.08
C ASP A 216 10.57 0.15 -5.15
N TYR A 217 10.00 1.34 -5.41
CA TYR A 217 10.19 2.50 -4.54
C TYR A 217 9.55 2.27 -3.18
N VAL A 218 8.31 1.77 -3.13
CA VAL A 218 7.62 1.44 -1.87
C VAL A 218 8.40 0.41 -1.07
N ASP A 219 8.86 -0.67 -1.70
CA ASP A 219 9.65 -1.73 -1.06
C ASP A 219 11.01 -1.24 -0.52
N ALA A 220 11.55 -0.17 -1.10
CA ALA A 220 12.82 0.42 -0.67
C ALA A 220 12.69 1.39 0.51
N GLN A 221 11.46 1.81 0.86
CA GLN A 221 11.22 2.73 1.97
C GLN A 221 11.30 2.03 3.33
N SER A 222 11.34 2.82 4.40
CA SER A 222 11.27 2.34 5.78
C SER A 222 9.84 2.12 6.27
N THR A 223 8.84 2.48 5.48
CA THR A 223 7.42 2.23 5.77
C THR A 223 7.16 0.74 5.80
N SER A 224 6.55 0.25 6.89
CA SER A 224 6.06 -1.13 6.93
C SER A 224 4.78 -1.24 6.11
N VAL A 225 4.75 -2.11 5.13
CA VAL A 225 3.62 -2.30 4.22
C VAL A 225 3.00 -3.67 4.44
N THR A 226 1.68 -3.68 4.64
CA THR A 226 0.86 -4.89 4.62
C THR A 226 -0.41 -4.60 3.82
N HIS A 227 -0.73 -5.47 2.87
CA HIS A 227 -2.02 -5.44 2.18
C HIS A 227 -2.68 -6.82 2.29
N ILE A 228 -3.92 -6.81 2.76
CA ILE A 228 -4.69 -8.00 3.10
C ILE A 228 -5.77 -8.17 2.06
N ASN A 229 -5.78 -9.32 1.41
CA ASN A 229 -6.74 -9.70 0.38
C ASN A 229 -7.62 -10.82 0.91
N ASN A 230 -8.91 -10.80 0.61
CA ASN A 230 -9.88 -11.76 1.12
C ASN A 230 -10.34 -12.72 0.02
N GLU A 231 -10.21 -13.99 0.30
CA GLU A 231 -10.71 -15.09 -0.52
C GLU A 231 -10.49 -14.84 -2.03
N GLU A 232 -11.52 -14.88 -2.86
CA GLU A 232 -11.43 -14.72 -4.32
C GLU A 232 -11.72 -13.28 -4.79
N ASP A 233 -11.43 -12.25 -3.96
CA ASP A 233 -11.59 -10.83 -4.31
C ASP A 233 -10.86 -10.47 -5.62
N PRO A 234 -11.59 -10.03 -6.69
CA PRO A 234 -10.96 -9.67 -7.95
C PRO A 234 -10.27 -8.30 -7.95
N VAL A 235 -10.53 -7.40 -7.00
CA VAL A 235 -9.98 -6.05 -6.99
C VAL A 235 -8.45 -6.04 -6.90
N PRO A 236 -7.80 -6.85 -6.05
CA PRO A 236 -6.34 -6.86 -5.95
C PRO A 236 -5.61 -7.33 -7.21
N ILE A 237 -6.25 -8.09 -8.10
CA ILE A 237 -5.60 -8.46 -9.36
C ILE A 237 -5.70 -7.39 -10.46
N LEU A 238 -6.36 -6.27 -10.17
CA LEU A 238 -6.62 -5.17 -11.07
C LEU A 238 -5.94 -3.86 -10.60
N PRO A 239 -5.57 -2.96 -11.53
CA PRO A 239 -5.45 -3.18 -12.99
C PRO A 239 -4.47 -4.30 -13.32
N GLY A 240 -4.68 -4.95 -14.46
CA GLY A 240 -3.90 -6.13 -14.85
C GLY A 240 -2.40 -5.86 -15.03
N MET A 241 -1.56 -6.82 -14.66
CA MET A 241 -0.09 -6.75 -14.84
C MET A 241 0.32 -6.51 -16.30
N PHE A 242 -0.49 -6.95 -17.27
CA PHE A 242 -0.24 -6.71 -18.71
C PHE A 242 -0.33 -5.22 -19.09
N LEU A 243 -0.93 -4.38 -18.25
CA LEU A 243 -0.94 -2.92 -18.37
C LEU A 243 0.27 -2.26 -17.69
N GLY A 244 1.15 -3.06 -17.07
CA GLY A 244 2.36 -2.57 -16.40
C GLY A 244 2.21 -2.26 -14.91
N PHE A 245 1.04 -2.55 -14.32
CA PHE A 245 0.81 -2.38 -12.88
C PHE A 245 1.41 -3.53 -12.08
N VAL A 246 1.95 -3.23 -10.90
CA VAL A 246 2.60 -4.18 -10.00
C VAL A 246 2.31 -3.81 -8.54
N HIS A 247 2.01 -4.81 -7.71
CA HIS A 247 1.93 -4.63 -6.27
C HIS A 247 3.30 -4.48 -5.62
N PRO A 248 3.45 -3.65 -4.57
CA PRO A 248 4.58 -3.77 -3.67
C PRO A 248 4.51 -5.08 -2.87
N SER A 249 5.61 -5.46 -2.23
CA SER A 249 5.64 -6.58 -1.28
C SER A 249 4.80 -6.28 -0.03
N GLY A 250 4.39 -7.32 0.68
CA GLY A 250 3.64 -7.18 1.94
C GLY A 250 2.24 -7.80 1.90
N GLU A 251 1.95 -8.62 0.90
CA GLU A 251 0.69 -9.34 0.77
C GLU A 251 0.47 -10.32 1.93
N VAL A 252 -0.75 -10.29 2.45
CA VAL A 252 -1.35 -11.32 3.29
C VAL A 252 -2.67 -11.73 2.62
N HIS A 253 -2.83 -13.01 2.35
CA HIS A 253 -4.03 -13.54 1.71
C HIS A 253 -4.84 -14.38 2.69
N ILE A 254 -6.13 -14.13 2.80
CA ILE A 254 -7.09 -14.93 3.53
C ILE A 254 -7.65 -15.95 2.54
N GLU A 255 -7.33 -17.23 2.73
CA GLU A 255 -7.84 -18.30 1.87
C GLU A 255 -9.27 -18.68 2.27
N ASP A 256 -10.05 -19.34 1.40
CA ASP A 256 -11.39 -19.89 1.66
C ASP A 256 -11.44 -20.81 2.89
N SER A 257 -10.30 -21.38 3.24
CA SER A 257 -10.15 -22.16 4.48
C SER A 257 -10.21 -21.32 5.75
N GLY A 258 -10.10 -19.99 5.64
CA GLY A 258 -9.90 -19.04 6.73
C GLY A 258 -8.45 -18.99 7.23
N GLU A 259 -7.50 -19.65 6.56
CA GLU A 259 -6.06 -19.51 6.84
C GLU A 259 -5.52 -18.22 6.24
N TRP A 260 -4.68 -17.50 6.98
CA TRP A 260 -4.02 -16.29 6.52
C TRP A 260 -2.58 -16.59 6.12
N ALA A 261 -2.27 -16.42 4.85
CA ALA A 261 -0.97 -16.71 4.27
C ALA A 261 -0.16 -15.44 3.99
N ALA A 262 1.03 -15.32 4.57
CA ALA A 262 1.97 -14.26 4.19
C ALA A 262 2.64 -14.64 2.87
N CYS A 263 2.40 -13.84 1.85
CA CYS A 263 2.85 -14.02 0.48
C CYS A 263 4.09 -13.17 0.20
N PRO A 264 5.28 -13.76 0.06
CA PRO A 264 6.50 -13.00 -0.12
C PRO A 264 6.67 -12.48 -1.55
N GLY A 265 7.22 -11.29 -1.66
CA GLY A 265 7.54 -10.63 -2.93
C GLY A 265 6.37 -9.84 -3.50
N GLN A 266 6.55 -9.39 -4.73
CA GLN A 266 5.56 -8.64 -5.49
C GLN A 266 4.76 -9.61 -6.35
N ASP A 267 3.41 -9.48 -6.36
CA ASP A 267 2.51 -10.28 -7.21
C ASP A 267 2.84 -11.79 -7.20
N ASN A 268 2.79 -12.43 -6.02
CA ASN A 268 3.18 -13.83 -5.88
C ASN A 268 2.21 -14.77 -6.64
N PRO A 269 2.68 -15.57 -7.61
CA PRO A 269 1.83 -16.41 -8.45
C PRO A 269 1.43 -17.75 -7.81
N SER A 270 1.64 -17.95 -6.51
CA SER A 270 1.17 -19.17 -5.83
C SER A 270 -0.35 -19.14 -5.69
N THR A 271 -0.98 -20.30 -5.70
CA THR A 271 -2.41 -20.44 -5.41
C THR A 271 -2.78 -20.22 -3.93
N GLU A 272 -1.81 -20.03 -3.06
CA GLU A 272 -1.99 -19.57 -1.68
C GLU A 272 -1.96 -18.02 -1.56
N CYS A 273 -1.84 -17.31 -2.71
CA CYS A 273 -1.72 -15.87 -2.83
C CYS A 273 -2.69 -15.36 -3.88
N ILE A 274 -3.20 -14.16 -3.74
CA ILE A 274 -4.31 -13.64 -4.56
C ILE A 274 -4.07 -13.73 -6.08
N VAL A 275 -2.85 -13.46 -6.57
CA VAL A 275 -2.56 -13.49 -8.02
C VAL A 275 -2.62 -14.90 -8.60
N GLY A 276 -2.31 -15.92 -7.82
CA GLY A 276 -2.39 -17.30 -8.25
C GLY A 276 -3.73 -17.94 -7.97
N ASP A 277 -4.46 -17.45 -6.99
CA ASP A 277 -5.81 -17.91 -6.61
C ASP A 277 -6.86 -17.35 -7.57
N VAL A 278 -6.77 -16.06 -7.89
CA VAL A 278 -7.62 -15.37 -8.87
C VAL A 278 -6.78 -14.96 -10.09
N PRO A 279 -6.42 -15.91 -10.98
CA PRO A 279 -5.55 -15.62 -12.12
C PRO A 279 -6.20 -14.73 -13.17
N GLU A 280 -7.52 -14.72 -13.26
CA GLU A 280 -8.30 -13.95 -14.22
C GLU A 280 -9.55 -13.35 -13.53
N LEU A 281 -10.03 -12.22 -14.02
CA LEU A 281 -11.19 -11.50 -13.43
C LEU A 281 -12.43 -12.38 -13.23
N TRP A 282 -12.70 -13.31 -14.14
CA TRP A 282 -13.86 -14.21 -14.07
C TRP A 282 -13.68 -15.41 -13.13
N ASP A 283 -12.52 -15.56 -12.53
CA ASP A 283 -12.24 -16.56 -11.50
C ASP A 283 -12.50 -15.98 -10.09
N GLY A 284 -12.72 -14.65 -9.97
CA GLY A 284 -12.99 -13.98 -8.71
C GLY A 284 -14.47 -13.94 -8.34
N ASP A 285 -14.73 -13.66 -7.07
CA ASP A 285 -16.05 -13.36 -6.49
C ASP A 285 -16.07 -11.94 -5.93
N GLU A 286 -16.85 -11.05 -6.54
CA GLU A 286 -16.98 -9.65 -6.14
C GLU A 286 -17.52 -9.49 -4.71
N SER A 287 -18.26 -10.50 -4.18
CA SER A 287 -18.79 -10.45 -2.81
C SER A 287 -17.70 -10.58 -1.74
N ASP A 288 -16.52 -11.10 -2.10
CA ASP A 288 -15.40 -11.24 -1.17
C ASP A 288 -14.63 -9.93 -0.97
N HIS A 289 -14.92 -8.91 -1.82
CA HIS A 289 -14.24 -7.62 -1.73
C HIS A 289 -14.50 -6.89 -0.41
N ASP A 290 -15.74 -6.88 0.06
CA ASP A 290 -16.11 -6.19 1.29
C ASP A 290 -15.79 -7.01 2.56
N GLY A 291 -15.31 -8.23 2.42
CA GLY A 291 -14.92 -9.08 3.55
C GLY A 291 -15.74 -10.38 3.65
N PRO A 292 -15.72 -11.01 4.85
CA PRO A 292 -15.25 -10.45 6.13
C PRO A 292 -13.74 -10.48 6.34
N TYR A 293 -13.13 -9.36 6.63
CA TYR A 293 -11.75 -9.28 7.08
C TYR A 293 -11.71 -9.39 8.61
N ASN A 294 -11.16 -10.49 9.11
CA ASN A 294 -11.14 -10.78 10.57
C ASN A 294 -12.55 -10.66 11.22
N GLY A 295 -13.59 -11.07 10.49
CA GLY A 295 -14.98 -11.03 10.93
C GLY A 295 -15.66 -9.65 10.82
N VAL A 296 -15.06 -8.71 10.11
CA VAL A 296 -15.61 -7.37 9.86
C VAL A 296 -15.90 -7.21 8.37
N GLU A 297 -17.15 -6.89 8.05
CA GLU A 297 -17.54 -6.41 6.72
C GLU A 297 -17.19 -4.93 6.59
N MET A 298 -16.63 -4.52 5.45
CA MET A 298 -16.29 -3.13 5.19
C MET A 298 -17.53 -2.31 4.85
N GLY A 299 -17.67 -1.17 5.50
CA GLY A 299 -18.82 -0.29 5.28
C GLY A 299 -19.27 0.39 6.57
N CYS A 300 -20.22 1.30 6.45
CA CYS A 300 -20.76 2.04 7.58
C CYS A 300 -22.29 2.19 7.52
#